data_c48c4d2e5e9a2824490af65904b4678a
#
_entry.id   c48c4d2e5e9a2824490af65904b4678a
#
_cell.length_a   1.000
_cell.length_b   1.000
_cell.length_c   1.000
_cell.angle_alpha   90.00
_cell.angle_beta   90.00
_cell.angle_gamma   90.00
#
_symmetry.space_group_name_H-M   'P 1'
#
loop_
_entity.id
_entity.type
_entity.pdbx_description
1 polymer ?
#
loop_
_entity_poly.entity_id
_entity_poly.type
_entity_poly.pdbx_seq_one_letter_code
_entity_poly.pdbx_strand_id
1 'polypeptide(L)'
;MRMKIMLIKPPLNPYLFTPSVGEPLELEYLAAAVEEHDVQILDMRVEKNLGVSLDKFKPDFVGVTGYTCDVNSAKNVLIEVKKFDTNIVTAIGGHHATFMPHDCMMPFVDLIFFGMSDLSLKEYIDTAENGGDVSAVKNIAFKDKNGFTITEKTRFDVNLDTLPLPARHLTRDYWKYYRDQMRNRTAFVLTSRGCPYRCTFCACWKLMEGKYITRDPESVVDELALLPEDVELVYFADDNSLHSIRRAWRLSELIRQRGINKKLSMYARTDTIVNHPDLIENLKKAGLEYLTLGIEAIHDEELNALNKNVSVDKNNEAIRILQRLGIANSAHFIVRPEFTEEDFRELYEYICVMDLYQPVFTVLTPLPGTELYENRCDELTIKNYDFFDHVHSVLPTRLDRKEFYNQLVALYAKSYSFRRYFKSLWKDIRAKLESTQSPVHYRDDRLSLIRLTLMHLFAYPLKKKMRKMHRAEPLVASGHTK
;
A
#
# COMPACT_ATOMS: atom_id res chain seq x y z
N MET A 1 0.20 35.99 -4.84
CA MET A 1 0.58 35.95 -3.39
C MET A 1 0.94 34.51 -3.07
N ARG A 2 2.02 34.22 -2.35
CA ARG A 2 2.33 32.82 -2.01
C ARG A 2 1.26 32.27 -1.07
N MET A 3 0.53 31.23 -1.49
CA MET A 3 -0.47 30.54 -0.71
C MET A 3 0.21 29.59 0.30
N LYS A 4 -0.33 29.48 1.49
CA LYS A 4 0.12 28.51 2.50
C LYS A 4 -0.68 27.23 2.40
N ILE A 5 -0.04 26.16 1.94
CA ILE A 5 -0.66 24.87 1.62
C ILE A 5 -0.20 23.83 2.64
N MET A 6 -1.15 23.25 3.38
CA MET A 6 -0.86 22.12 4.27
C MET A 6 -1.46 20.84 3.69
N LEU A 7 -0.61 19.85 3.44
CA LEU A 7 -1.01 18.52 2.98
C LEU A 7 -0.92 17.54 4.15
N ILE A 8 -1.99 16.84 4.44
CA ILE A 8 -2.12 16.03 5.65
C ILE A 8 -2.28 14.54 5.31
N LYS A 9 -1.40 13.70 5.87
CA LYS A 9 -1.64 12.27 6.00
C LYS A 9 -2.45 12.05 7.28
N PRO A 10 -3.70 11.54 7.21
CA PRO A 10 -4.55 11.43 8.39
C PRO A 10 -3.99 10.41 9.40
N PRO A 11 -4.47 10.47 10.67
CA PRO A 11 -4.14 9.44 11.65
C PRO A 11 -4.49 8.05 11.15
N LEU A 12 -3.72 7.06 11.55
CA LEU A 12 -4.05 5.66 11.26
C LEU A 12 -5.44 5.33 11.81
N ASN A 13 -6.20 4.62 11.04
CA ASN A 13 -7.42 3.97 11.49
C ASN A 13 -7.11 3.17 12.78
N PRO A 14 -7.86 3.36 13.88
CA PRO A 14 -7.57 2.71 15.16
C PRO A 14 -7.68 1.19 15.12
N TYR A 15 -8.36 0.65 14.13
CA TYR A 15 -8.52 -0.79 13.92
C TYR A 15 -7.45 -1.38 13.00
N LEU A 16 -6.78 -0.55 12.19
CA LEU A 16 -5.73 -1.01 11.29
C LEU A 16 -4.49 -1.47 12.06
N PHE A 17 -4.02 -2.67 11.73
CA PHE A 17 -2.71 -3.12 12.17
C PHE A 17 -1.68 -2.80 11.12
N THR A 18 -0.84 -1.81 11.41
CA THR A 18 0.37 -1.56 10.62
C THR A 18 1.59 -1.60 11.53
N PRO A 19 2.55 -2.48 11.25
CA PRO A 19 3.76 -2.60 12.06
C PRO A 19 4.82 -1.54 11.75
N SER A 20 4.64 -0.80 10.66
CA SER A 20 5.57 0.22 10.18
C SER A 20 4.84 1.40 9.54
N VAL A 21 5.49 2.54 9.53
CA VAL A 21 5.03 3.75 8.86
C VAL A 21 6.04 4.08 7.77
N GLY A 22 5.58 4.14 6.53
CA GLY A 22 6.38 4.60 5.39
C GLY A 22 6.17 6.09 5.10
N GLU A 23 7.06 6.69 4.31
CA GLU A 23 6.88 8.08 3.88
C GLU A 23 5.57 8.26 3.08
N PRO A 24 4.90 9.41 3.20
CA PRO A 24 3.68 9.71 2.45
C PRO A 24 4.05 10.21 1.04
N LEU A 25 4.59 9.31 0.21
CA LEU A 25 5.13 9.63 -1.12
C LEU A 25 4.14 10.40 -1.99
N GLU A 26 2.85 10.06 -1.90
CA GLU A 26 1.78 10.75 -2.63
C GLU A 26 1.67 12.24 -2.26
N LEU A 27 1.88 12.59 -0.99
CA LEU A 27 1.86 13.98 -0.54
C LEU A 27 3.16 14.70 -0.91
N GLU A 28 4.28 13.99 -0.95
CA GLU A 28 5.56 14.55 -1.38
C GLU A 28 5.55 14.91 -2.87
N TYR A 29 4.88 14.12 -3.73
CA TYR A 29 4.64 14.47 -5.13
C TYR A 29 3.70 15.67 -5.27
N LEU A 30 2.59 15.71 -4.53
CA LEU A 30 1.67 16.84 -4.52
C LEU A 30 2.35 18.12 -4.06
N ALA A 31 3.17 18.05 -3.02
CA ALA A 31 3.93 19.19 -2.51
C ALA A 31 4.95 19.71 -3.55
N ALA A 32 5.63 18.80 -4.24
CA ALA A 32 6.57 19.16 -5.30
C ALA A 32 5.87 19.83 -6.50
N ALA A 33 4.62 19.45 -6.80
CA ALA A 33 3.86 20.04 -7.90
C ALA A 33 3.47 21.51 -7.65
N VAL A 34 3.52 21.97 -6.37
CA VAL A 34 3.15 23.34 -5.96
C VAL A 34 4.27 23.99 -5.14
N GLU A 35 5.53 23.65 -5.41
CA GLU A 35 6.71 24.10 -4.64
C GLU A 35 6.97 25.62 -4.69
N GLU A 36 6.37 26.32 -5.65
CA GLU A 36 6.39 27.79 -5.72
C GLU A 36 5.62 28.46 -4.57
N HIS A 37 4.78 27.73 -3.85
CA HIS A 37 4.02 28.17 -2.69
C HIS A 37 4.74 27.83 -1.38
N ASP A 38 4.14 28.17 -0.23
CA ASP A 38 4.64 27.81 1.09
C ASP A 38 3.96 26.49 1.51
N VAL A 39 4.65 25.37 1.38
CA VAL A 39 4.07 24.04 1.54
C VAL A 39 4.57 23.36 2.81
N GLN A 40 3.66 22.78 3.57
CA GLN A 40 3.95 21.89 4.72
C GLN A 40 3.25 20.55 4.55
N ILE A 41 3.96 19.45 4.84
CA ILE A 41 3.37 18.13 4.99
C ILE A 41 3.24 17.84 6.49
N LEU A 42 2.03 17.46 6.93
CA LEU A 42 1.74 17.01 8.30
C LEU A 42 1.40 15.52 8.27
N ASP A 43 2.29 14.68 8.79
CA ASP A 43 2.03 13.25 8.94
C ASP A 43 1.42 12.95 10.32
N MET A 44 0.10 12.93 10.40
CA MET A 44 -0.63 12.69 11.66
C MET A 44 -0.56 11.24 12.15
N ARG A 45 0.05 10.34 11.41
CA ARG A 45 0.40 9.00 11.91
C ARG A 45 1.51 9.09 12.97
N VAL A 46 2.31 10.16 12.91
CA VAL A 46 3.45 10.46 13.77
C VAL A 46 3.17 11.68 14.67
N GLU A 47 2.82 12.82 14.06
CA GLU A 47 2.48 14.08 14.76
C GLU A 47 0.97 14.14 15.00
N LYS A 48 0.56 14.23 16.25
CA LYS A 48 -0.86 14.10 16.62
C LYS A 48 -1.56 15.44 16.90
N ASN A 49 -0.82 16.53 16.97
CA ASN A 49 -1.39 17.80 17.40
C ASN A 49 -1.71 18.71 16.20
N LEU A 50 -2.87 18.47 15.57
CA LEU A 50 -3.34 19.26 14.44
C LEU A 50 -3.48 20.76 14.80
N GLY A 51 -4.07 21.08 15.93
CA GLY A 51 -4.33 22.47 16.33
C GLY A 51 -3.05 23.30 16.46
N VAL A 52 -1.98 22.74 17.02
CA VAL A 52 -0.68 23.42 17.10
C VAL A 52 -0.08 23.64 15.73
N SER A 53 -0.21 22.65 14.83
CA SER A 53 0.30 22.77 13.46
C SER A 53 -0.46 23.84 12.67
N LEU A 54 -1.78 23.90 12.81
CA LEU A 54 -2.63 24.92 12.19
C LEU A 54 -2.30 26.33 12.71
N ASP A 55 -2.18 26.50 14.03
CA ASP A 55 -1.88 27.80 14.63
C ASP A 55 -0.51 28.33 14.22
N LYS A 56 0.48 27.44 14.17
CA LYS A 56 1.86 27.78 13.78
C LYS A 56 1.97 28.13 12.30
N PHE A 57 1.37 27.33 11.42
CA PHE A 57 1.52 27.50 9.97
C PHE A 57 0.50 28.46 9.38
N LYS A 58 -0.74 28.47 9.90
CA LYS A 58 -1.88 29.30 9.42
C LYS A 58 -2.12 29.09 7.92
N PRO A 59 -2.52 27.87 7.51
CA PRO A 59 -2.71 27.55 6.11
C PRO A 59 -3.92 28.28 5.51
N ASP A 60 -3.81 28.62 4.22
CA ASP A 60 -4.93 29.08 3.38
C ASP A 60 -5.68 27.88 2.79
N PHE A 61 -4.97 26.77 2.57
CA PHE A 61 -5.47 25.54 1.98
C PHE A 61 -5.01 24.32 2.78
N VAL A 62 -5.94 23.38 3.04
CA VAL A 62 -5.64 22.09 3.67
C VAL A 62 -6.16 20.96 2.79
N GLY A 63 -5.27 20.12 2.29
CA GLY A 63 -5.58 18.89 1.55
C GLY A 63 -5.31 17.64 2.38
N VAL A 64 -6.27 16.71 2.40
CA VAL A 64 -6.14 15.41 3.10
C VAL A 64 -6.32 14.26 2.12
N THR A 65 -5.47 13.24 2.22
CA THR A 65 -5.58 12.01 1.41
C THR A 65 -6.11 10.85 2.23
N GLY A 66 -6.71 9.84 1.59
CA GLY A 66 -7.12 8.63 2.29
C GLY A 66 -7.50 7.47 1.39
N TYR A 67 -7.18 6.26 1.86
CA TYR A 67 -7.79 5.03 1.38
C TYR A 67 -9.20 4.88 1.98
N THR A 68 -9.94 3.86 1.52
CA THR A 68 -11.29 3.63 2.05
C THR A 68 -11.31 3.45 3.56
N CYS A 69 -10.37 2.68 4.13
CA CYS A 69 -10.29 2.49 5.58
C CYS A 69 -9.83 3.73 6.38
N ASP A 70 -9.31 4.76 5.71
CA ASP A 70 -8.84 6.00 6.35
C ASP A 70 -9.79 7.18 6.14
N VAL A 71 -10.84 7.02 5.32
CA VAL A 71 -11.70 8.15 4.90
C VAL A 71 -12.41 8.83 6.06
N ASN A 72 -12.83 8.08 7.09
CA ASN A 72 -13.43 8.67 8.27
C ASN A 72 -12.42 9.48 9.09
N SER A 73 -11.18 9.00 9.21
CA SER A 73 -10.09 9.77 9.82
C SER A 73 -9.80 11.05 9.03
N ALA A 74 -9.77 10.97 7.69
CA ALA A 74 -9.58 12.14 6.83
C ALA A 74 -10.71 13.17 6.98
N LYS A 75 -11.97 12.72 7.00
CA LYS A 75 -13.14 13.58 7.25
C LYS A 75 -13.06 14.28 8.62
N ASN A 76 -12.67 13.54 9.66
CA ASN A 76 -12.52 14.11 11.01
C ASN A 76 -11.45 15.21 11.04
N VAL A 77 -10.33 15.03 10.33
CA VAL A 77 -9.30 16.09 10.21
C VAL A 77 -9.91 17.34 9.59
N LEU A 78 -10.67 17.23 8.49
CA LEU A 78 -11.27 18.38 7.83
C LEU A 78 -12.33 19.07 8.70
N ILE A 79 -13.08 18.32 9.51
CA ILE A 79 -14.01 18.89 10.51
C ILE A 79 -13.23 19.75 11.51
N GLU A 80 -12.12 19.26 12.04
CA GLU A 80 -11.31 20.02 13.01
C GLU A 80 -10.65 21.25 12.36
N VAL A 81 -10.24 21.16 11.09
CA VAL A 81 -9.74 22.33 10.33
C VAL A 81 -10.82 23.41 10.22
N LYS A 82 -12.04 23.04 9.83
CA LYS A 82 -13.16 24.00 9.72
C LYS A 82 -13.61 24.57 11.07
N LYS A 83 -13.45 23.83 12.16
CA LYS A 83 -13.68 24.36 13.52
C LYS A 83 -12.60 25.38 13.92
N PHE A 84 -11.35 25.17 13.46
CA PHE A 84 -10.25 26.09 13.73
C PHE A 84 -10.43 27.41 12.97
N ASP A 85 -10.66 27.35 11.65
CA ASP A 85 -10.97 28.50 10.82
C ASP A 85 -11.81 28.08 9.60
N THR A 86 -13.00 28.66 9.47
CA THR A 86 -13.92 28.39 8.36
C THR A 86 -13.45 28.92 7.01
N ASN A 87 -12.50 29.87 6.99
CA ASN A 87 -11.96 30.46 5.76
C ASN A 87 -10.92 29.56 5.09
N ILE A 88 -10.32 28.62 5.81
CA ILE A 88 -9.39 27.67 5.21
C ILE A 88 -10.11 26.83 4.15
N VAL A 89 -9.59 26.82 2.93
CA VAL A 89 -10.09 25.94 1.87
C VAL A 89 -9.72 24.49 2.21
N THR A 90 -10.71 23.62 2.28
CA THR A 90 -10.54 22.20 2.65
C THR A 90 -10.74 21.29 1.47
N ALA A 91 -9.81 20.37 1.28
CA ALA A 91 -9.82 19.42 0.17
C ALA A 91 -9.63 17.97 0.63
N ILE A 92 -10.24 17.04 -0.06
CA ILE A 92 -10.02 15.60 0.11
C ILE A 92 -9.69 14.96 -1.23
N GLY A 93 -8.73 14.03 -1.22
CA GLY A 93 -8.34 13.23 -2.39
C GLY A 93 -8.00 11.79 -2.00
N GLY A 94 -7.47 11.04 -2.96
CA GLY A 94 -7.03 9.66 -2.79
C GLY A 94 -8.04 8.65 -3.34
N HIS A 95 -7.78 7.37 -3.07
CA HIS A 95 -8.54 6.27 -3.66
C HIS A 95 -10.05 6.35 -3.37
N HIS A 96 -10.44 6.54 -2.11
CA HIS A 96 -11.85 6.60 -1.75
C HIS A 96 -12.58 7.75 -2.44
N ALA A 97 -12.01 8.95 -2.40
CA ALA A 97 -12.59 10.13 -3.04
C ALA A 97 -12.73 9.97 -4.56
N THR A 98 -11.82 9.20 -5.18
CA THR A 98 -11.86 8.90 -6.62
C THR A 98 -13.03 8.01 -7.00
N PHE A 99 -13.33 6.98 -6.21
CA PHE A 99 -14.37 6.00 -6.53
C PHE A 99 -15.73 6.33 -5.90
N MET A 100 -15.73 7.02 -4.75
CA MET A 100 -16.92 7.40 -4.00
C MET A 100 -16.95 8.90 -3.70
N PRO A 101 -16.92 9.77 -4.74
CA PRO A 101 -16.87 11.22 -4.52
C PRO A 101 -18.07 11.75 -3.74
N HIS A 102 -19.25 11.16 -3.93
CA HIS A 102 -20.47 11.57 -3.23
C HIS A 102 -20.36 11.40 -1.70
N ASP A 103 -19.62 10.40 -1.23
CA ASP A 103 -19.35 10.21 0.21
C ASP A 103 -18.50 11.34 0.82
N CYS A 104 -17.79 12.06 -0.04
CA CYS A 104 -16.95 13.19 0.35
C CYS A 104 -17.63 14.56 0.19
N MET A 105 -18.82 14.63 -0.42
CA MET A 105 -19.60 15.87 -0.60
C MET A 105 -20.24 16.31 0.71
N MET A 106 -19.45 16.80 1.65
CA MET A 106 -19.85 17.16 3.01
C MET A 106 -19.74 18.66 3.25
N PRO A 107 -20.49 19.23 4.23
CA PRO A 107 -20.46 20.67 4.50
C PRO A 107 -19.10 21.25 4.79
N PHE A 108 -18.19 20.43 5.35
CA PHE A 108 -16.84 20.80 5.75
C PHE A 108 -15.79 20.49 4.68
N VAL A 109 -16.19 20.13 3.47
CA VAL A 109 -15.32 19.87 2.29
C VAL A 109 -15.65 20.94 1.25
N ASP A 110 -14.64 21.63 0.73
CA ASP A 110 -14.80 22.60 -0.35
C ASP A 110 -14.42 21.99 -1.70
N LEU A 111 -13.46 21.06 -1.70
CA LEU A 111 -12.91 20.45 -2.91
C LEU A 111 -12.70 18.93 -2.75
N ILE A 112 -12.91 18.22 -3.85
CA ILE A 112 -12.63 16.79 -3.97
C ILE A 112 -11.78 16.59 -5.22
N PHE A 113 -10.62 15.93 -5.06
CA PHE A 113 -9.75 15.58 -6.17
C PHE A 113 -9.92 14.11 -6.56
N PHE A 114 -9.98 13.82 -7.85
CA PHE A 114 -10.14 12.47 -8.40
C PHE A 114 -8.89 11.99 -9.10
N GLY A 115 -8.60 10.69 -9.00
CA GLY A 115 -7.53 10.05 -9.73
C GLY A 115 -6.14 10.61 -9.42
N MET A 116 -5.42 10.97 -10.47
CA MET A 116 -4.05 11.52 -10.35
C MET A 116 -4.11 13.02 -10.08
N SER A 117 -4.03 13.39 -8.82
CA SER A 117 -4.21 14.77 -8.38
C SER A 117 -2.95 15.63 -8.54
N ASP A 118 -1.83 15.07 -8.96
CA ASP A 118 -0.56 15.80 -9.12
C ASP A 118 -0.72 17.04 -10.03
N LEU A 119 -1.44 16.90 -11.15
CA LEU A 119 -1.69 18.01 -12.07
C LEU A 119 -2.90 18.85 -11.66
N SER A 120 -3.98 18.21 -11.23
CA SER A 120 -5.21 18.92 -10.87
C SER A 120 -5.04 19.85 -9.66
N LEU A 121 -4.19 19.49 -8.69
CA LEU A 121 -3.88 20.35 -7.55
C LEU A 121 -3.17 21.62 -8.03
N LYS A 122 -2.13 21.48 -8.87
CA LYS A 122 -1.43 22.63 -9.42
C LYS A 122 -2.35 23.53 -10.23
N GLU A 123 -3.11 22.94 -11.16
CA GLU A 123 -4.07 23.68 -11.98
C GLU A 123 -5.10 24.42 -11.13
N TYR A 124 -5.62 23.79 -10.06
CA TYR A 124 -6.55 24.44 -9.14
C TYR A 124 -5.89 25.63 -8.41
N ILE A 125 -4.71 25.44 -7.84
CA ILE A 125 -4.00 26.47 -7.08
C ILE A 125 -3.69 27.66 -7.98
N ASP A 126 -3.12 27.40 -9.19
CA ASP A 126 -2.82 28.44 -10.18
C ASP A 126 -4.08 29.23 -10.60
N THR A 127 -5.19 28.52 -10.83
CA THR A 127 -6.47 29.13 -11.21
C THR A 127 -7.04 29.99 -10.08
N ALA A 128 -7.04 29.48 -8.83
CA ALA A 128 -7.56 30.18 -7.68
C ALA A 128 -6.74 31.42 -7.34
N GLU A 129 -5.41 31.36 -7.42
CA GLU A 129 -4.52 32.50 -7.18
C GLU A 129 -4.73 33.63 -8.21
N ASN A 130 -5.02 33.28 -9.46
CA ASN A 130 -5.26 34.24 -10.53
C ASN A 130 -6.71 34.73 -10.63
N GLY A 131 -7.59 34.30 -9.71
CA GLY A 131 -9.03 34.63 -9.74
C GLY A 131 -9.75 34.06 -10.98
N GLY A 132 -9.24 32.96 -11.54
CA GLY A 132 -9.80 32.30 -12.70
C GLY A 132 -11.04 31.45 -12.39
N ASP A 133 -11.61 30.84 -13.41
CA ASP A 133 -12.80 29.99 -13.29
C ASP A 133 -12.40 28.55 -12.90
N VAL A 134 -12.64 28.19 -11.63
CA VAL A 134 -12.36 26.87 -11.08
C VAL A 134 -13.12 25.74 -11.80
N SER A 135 -14.24 26.07 -12.47
CA SER A 135 -15.01 25.07 -13.24
C SER A 135 -14.26 24.53 -14.47
N ALA A 136 -13.23 25.23 -14.91
CA ALA A 136 -12.34 24.78 -15.99
C ALA A 136 -11.31 23.72 -15.54
N VAL A 137 -11.01 23.64 -14.25
CA VAL A 137 -10.07 22.67 -13.69
C VAL A 137 -10.66 21.27 -13.79
N LYS A 138 -9.92 20.32 -14.34
CA LYS A 138 -10.40 18.96 -14.56
C LYS A 138 -10.13 18.05 -13.36
N ASN A 139 -10.91 16.96 -13.28
CA ASN A 139 -10.78 15.93 -12.24
C ASN A 139 -10.97 16.45 -10.81
N ILE A 140 -11.86 17.41 -10.61
CA ILE A 140 -12.28 17.90 -9.31
C ILE A 140 -13.80 17.95 -9.15
N ALA A 141 -14.27 17.96 -7.91
CA ALA A 141 -15.56 18.53 -7.57
C ALA A 141 -15.32 19.69 -6.59
N PHE A 142 -16.01 20.79 -6.81
CA PHE A 142 -15.91 21.96 -5.96
C PHE A 142 -17.30 22.39 -5.48
N LYS A 143 -17.32 22.97 -4.29
CA LYS A 143 -18.54 23.48 -3.67
C LYS A 143 -18.84 24.89 -4.15
N ASP A 144 -20.04 25.10 -4.65
CA ASP A 144 -20.57 26.38 -5.04
C ASP A 144 -21.87 26.71 -4.26
N LYS A 145 -22.58 27.78 -4.68
CA LYS A 145 -23.84 28.23 -4.05
C LYS A 145 -24.99 27.21 -4.17
N ASN A 146 -24.91 26.29 -5.13
CA ASN A 146 -25.93 25.30 -5.44
C ASN A 146 -25.59 23.91 -4.88
N GLY A 147 -24.42 23.74 -4.27
CA GLY A 147 -23.92 22.48 -3.77
C GLY A 147 -22.55 22.10 -4.37
N PHE A 148 -22.37 20.86 -4.83
CA PHE A 148 -21.14 20.41 -5.47
C PHE A 148 -21.32 20.31 -6.99
N THR A 149 -20.40 20.93 -7.72
CA THR A 149 -20.25 20.80 -9.17
C THR A 149 -19.06 19.88 -9.46
N ILE A 150 -19.31 18.81 -10.25
CA ILE A 150 -18.27 17.88 -10.70
C ILE A 150 -17.80 18.34 -12.09
N THR A 151 -16.50 18.56 -12.24
CA THR A 151 -15.90 18.93 -13.51
C THR A 151 -15.63 17.73 -14.42
N GLU A 152 -15.21 17.98 -15.64
CA GLU A 152 -14.88 16.93 -16.60
C GLU A 152 -13.78 16.00 -16.05
N LYS A 153 -14.04 14.69 -16.13
CA LYS A 153 -13.02 13.67 -15.85
C LYS A 153 -12.21 13.42 -17.12
N THR A 154 -10.92 13.71 -17.05
CA THR A 154 -10.00 13.40 -18.16
C THR A 154 -9.26 12.11 -17.93
N ARG A 155 -8.91 11.45 -19.04
CA ARG A 155 -8.06 10.27 -19.02
C ARG A 155 -6.65 10.61 -18.56
N PHE A 156 -6.05 9.68 -17.84
CA PHE A 156 -4.70 9.82 -17.30
C PHE A 156 -3.65 9.49 -18.37
N ASP A 157 -3.39 10.44 -19.28
CA ASP A 157 -2.26 10.41 -20.22
C ASP A 157 -1.17 11.35 -19.70
N VAL A 158 -0.52 10.95 -18.60
CA VAL A 158 0.55 11.71 -17.98
C VAL A 158 1.87 11.02 -18.28
N ASN A 159 2.84 11.78 -18.79
CA ASN A 159 4.22 11.34 -18.79
C ASN A 159 4.77 11.47 -17.35
N LEU A 160 5.06 10.35 -16.68
CA LEU A 160 5.55 10.36 -15.31
C LEU A 160 6.92 11.06 -15.15
N ASP A 161 7.71 11.16 -16.23
CA ASP A 161 9.00 11.85 -16.21
C ASP A 161 8.87 13.38 -16.21
N THR A 162 7.66 13.92 -16.47
CA THR A 162 7.40 15.36 -16.33
C THR A 162 7.00 15.75 -14.91
N LEU A 163 6.71 14.78 -14.04
CA LEU A 163 6.45 15.06 -12.64
C LEU A 163 7.76 15.46 -11.94
N PRO A 164 7.74 16.46 -11.06
CA PRO A 164 8.90 16.79 -10.24
C PRO A 164 9.26 15.62 -9.33
N LEU A 165 10.51 15.57 -8.87
CA LEU A 165 10.90 14.63 -7.82
C LEU A 165 10.15 14.93 -6.52
N PRO A 166 9.80 13.91 -5.72
CA PRO A 166 9.03 14.11 -4.49
C PRO A 166 9.77 15.01 -3.49
N ALA A 167 9.03 15.92 -2.86
CA ALA A 167 9.56 16.93 -1.93
C ALA A 167 9.90 16.31 -0.55
N ARG A 168 10.76 15.29 -0.52
CA ARG A 168 11.16 14.54 0.69
C ARG A 168 11.74 15.41 1.79
N HIS A 169 12.27 16.58 1.45
CA HIS A 169 12.78 17.53 2.43
C HIS A 169 11.70 18.03 3.40
N LEU A 170 10.42 18.05 2.98
CA LEU A 170 9.28 18.47 3.81
C LEU A 170 8.88 17.43 4.86
N THR A 171 9.32 16.17 4.69
CA THR A 171 9.07 15.08 5.65
C THR A 171 10.30 14.71 6.47
N ARG A 172 11.39 15.49 6.37
CA ARG A 172 12.69 15.19 6.97
C ARG A 172 12.62 14.91 8.48
N ASP A 173 11.81 15.65 9.21
CA ASP A 173 11.66 15.49 10.66
C ASP A 173 10.99 14.17 11.06
N TYR A 174 10.28 13.55 10.11
CA TYR A 174 9.60 12.26 10.29
C TYR A 174 10.46 11.07 9.87
N TRP A 175 11.60 11.23 9.20
CA TRP A 175 12.42 10.15 8.65
C TRP A 175 12.86 9.12 9.69
N LYS A 176 13.04 9.49 10.94
CA LYS A 176 13.35 8.57 12.05
C LYS A 176 12.24 7.55 12.33
N TYR A 177 11.01 7.80 11.85
CA TYR A 177 9.85 6.93 12.01
C TYR A 177 9.58 6.07 10.77
N TYR A 178 10.10 6.46 9.59
CA TYR A 178 9.92 5.73 8.34
C TYR A 178 10.88 4.55 8.26
N ARG A 179 10.43 3.46 8.90
CA ARG A 179 11.21 2.25 9.05
C ARG A 179 10.36 1.02 8.78
N ASP A 180 10.99 0.00 8.21
CA ASP A 180 10.37 -1.32 8.10
C ASP A 180 10.27 -2.01 9.47
N GLN A 181 9.69 -3.21 9.47
CA GLN A 181 9.57 -4.04 10.67
C GLN A 181 10.94 -4.41 11.28
N MET A 182 12.00 -4.32 10.49
CA MET A 182 13.38 -4.63 10.86
C MET A 182 14.13 -3.41 11.36
N ARG A 183 13.46 -2.26 11.44
CA ARG A 183 14.02 -0.95 11.78
C ARG A 183 15.02 -0.40 10.74
N ASN A 184 15.09 -1.00 9.54
CA ASN A 184 15.83 -0.38 8.44
C ASN A 184 15.14 0.92 8.04
N ARG A 185 15.92 1.95 7.74
CA ARG A 185 15.36 3.15 7.14
C ARG A 185 14.92 2.86 5.72
N THR A 186 13.70 3.26 5.40
CA THR A 186 13.08 2.98 4.12
C THR A 186 12.76 4.24 3.34
N ALA A 187 12.76 4.13 2.02
CA ALA A 187 12.19 5.10 1.11
C ALA A 187 11.27 4.40 0.09
N PHE A 188 10.34 5.16 -0.47
CA PHE A 188 9.50 4.71 -1.58
C PHE A 188 9.91 5.43 -2.85
N VAL A 189 9.98 4.71 -3.97
CA VAL A 189 10.23 5.27 -5.30
C VAL A 189 9.15 4.78 -6.24
N LEU A 190 8.44 5.71 -6.84
CA LEU A 190 7.47 5.40 -7.88
C LEU A 190 8.19 5.20 -9.20
N THR A 191 8.03 4.03 -9.81
CA THR A 191 8.65 3.74 -11.11
C THR A 191 7.62 3.51 -12.20
N SER A 192 6.39 3.16 -11.82
CA SER A 192 5.27 2.96 -12.73
C SER A 192 3.94 3.18 -12.01
N ARG A 193 2.89 3.45 -12.76
CA ARG A 193 1.50 3.50 -12.26
C ARG A 193 0.61 2.63 -13.11
N GLY A 194 -0.34 1.96 -12.45
CA GLY A 194 -1.35 1.14 -13.08
C GLY A 194 -0.94 -0.30 -13.30
N CYS A 195 -1.92 -1.10 -13.65
CA CYS A 195 -1.78 -2.51 -13.93
C CYS A 195 -2.76 -2.91 -15.03
N PRO A 196 -2.35 -3.60 -16.10
CA PRO A 196 -3.24 -3.97 -17.18
C PRO A 196 -4.11 -5.19 -16.87
N TYR A 197 -3.81 -5.89 -15.78
CA TYR A 197 -4.59 -7.06 -15.36
C TYR A 197 -5.88 -6.64 -14.67
N ARG A 198 -6.95 -7.42 -14.88
CA ARG A 198 -8.31 -7.09 -14.45
C ARG A 198 -8.80 -8.02 -13.32
N CYS A 199 -8.02 -8.13 -12.24
CA CYS A 199 -8.45 -8.89 -11.07
C CYS A 199 -9.70 -8.25 -10.45
N THR A 200 -10.73 -9.05 -10.15
CA THR A 200 -12.05 -8.56 -9.72
C THR A 200 -12.03 -7.81 -8.39
N PHE A 201 -11.07 -8.15 -7.52
CA PHE A 201 -10.90 -7.55 -6.18
C PHE A 201 -10.01 -6.30 -6.16
N CYS A 202 -9.34 -5.97 -7.28
CA CYS A 202 -8.32 -4.93 -7.32
C CYS A 202 -8.83 -3.65 -7.96
N ALA A 203 -8.60 -2.51 -7.31
CA ALA A 203 -8.97 -1.19 -7.83
C ALA A 203 -7.88 -0.54 -8.72
N CYS A 204 -6.63 -1.00 -8.68
CA CYS A 204 -5.50 -0.35 -9.36
C CYS A 204 -5.70 -0.22 -10.87
N TRP A 205 -6.23 -1.25 -11.53
CA TRP A 205 -6.47 -1.20 -12.96
C TRP A 205 -7.63 -0.26 -13.35
N LYS A 206 -8.67 -0.16 -12.49
CA LYS A 206 -9.78 0.80 -12.72
C LYS A 206 -9.32 2.24 -12.49
N LEU A 207 -8.46 2.48 -11.48
CA LEU A 207 -7.90 3.80 -11.23
C LEU A 207 -7.16 4.35 -12.46
N MET A 208 -6.46 3.48 -13.19
CA MET A 208 -5.69 3.84 -14.39
C MET A 208 -6.36 3.41 -15.68
N GLU A 209 -7.64 3.03 -15.64
CA GLU A 209 -8.42 2.56 -16.83
C GLU A 209 -7.73 1.43 -17.61
N GLY A 210 -7.01 0.55 -16.91
CA GLY A 210 -6.24 -0.56 -17.51
C GLY A 210 -4.91 -0.13 -18.16
N LYS A 211 -4.52 1.15 -18.06
CA LYS A 211 -3.23 1.62 -18.55
C LYS A 211 -2.11 1.21 -17.60
N TYR A 212 -0.93 1.08 -18.17
CA TYR A 212 0.33 0.93 -17.45
C TYR A 212 1.30 1.97 -17.98
N ILE A 213 1.66 2.93 -17.18
CA ILE A 213 2.58 4.02 -17.53
C ILE A 213 3.84 3.93 -16.67
N THR A 214 4.98 4.26 -17.24
CA THR A 214 6.29 4.09 -16.59
C THR A 214 7.10 5.35 -16.66
N ARG A 215 7.97 5.52 -15.68
CA ARG A 215 9.08 6.45 -15.75
C ARG A 215 10.23 5.85 -16.56
N ASP A 216 11.04 6.70 -17.15
CA ASP A 216 12.27 6.31 -17.80
C ASP A 216 13.22 5.67 -16.76
N PRO A 217 13.88 4.54 -17.07
CA PRO A 217 14.83 3.90 -16.15
C PRO A 217 15.96 4.82 -15.69
N GLU A 218 16.44 5.72 -16.55
CA GLU A 218 17.45 6.71 -16.23
C GLU A 218 16.95 7.67 -15.13
N SER A 219 15.73 8.20 -15.26
CA SER A 219 15.15 9.11 -14.25
C SER A 219 14.91 8.41 -12.90
N VAL A 220 14.56 7.13 -12.92
CA VAL A 220 14.44 6.33 -11.70
C VAL A 220 15.77 6.14 -10.99
N VAL A 221 16.84 5.84 -11.75
CA VAL A 221 18.17 5.65 -11.18
C VAL A 221 18.77 6.97 -10.68
N ASP A 222 18.48 8.09 -11.34
CA ASP A 222 18.84 9.41 -10.84
C ASP A 222 18.19 9.69 -9.48
N GLU A 223 16.90 9.37 -9.31
CA GLU A 223 16.23 9.49 -8.00
C GLU A 223 16.83 8.56 -6.95
N LEU A 224 17.13 7.31 -7.30
CA LEU A 224 17.78 6.35 -6.38
C LEU A 224 19.14 6.87 -5.88
N ALA A 225 19.91 7.55 -6.76
CA ALA A 225 21.20 8.12 -6.41
C ALA A 225 21.10 9.33 -5.46
N LEU A 226 19.96 10.03 -5.47
CA LEU A 226 19.69 11.16 -4.57
C LEU A 226 19.19 10.76 -3.19
N LEU A 227 18.81 9.49 -3.01
CA LEU A 227 18.37 9.01 -1.69
C LEU A 227 19.51 9.05 -0.69
N PRO A 228 19.25 9.47 0.57
CA PRO A 228 20.24 9.48 1.62
C PRO A 228 20.95 8.12 1.78
N GLU A 229 22.24 8.17 2.16
CA GLU A 229 23.06 6.96 2.29
C GLU A 229 22.49 5.97 3.32
N ASP A 230 21.89 6.48 4.41
CA ASP A 230 21.29 5.69 5.48
C ASP A 230 19.93 5.06 5.13
N VAL A 231 19.39 5.31 3.93
CA VAL A 231 18.29 4.54 3.37
C VAL A 231 18.82 3.18 2.94
N GLU A 232 18.43 2.12 3.64
CA GLU A 232 18.90 0.76 3.40
C GLU A 232 18.01 0.01 2.40
N LEU A 233 16.70 0.23 2.47
CA LEU A 233 15.70 -0.50 1.70
C LEU A 233 14.79 0.47 0.94
N VAL A 234 14.70 0.29 -0.37
CA VAL A 234 13.82 1.05 -1.25
C VAL A 234 12.67 0.17 -1.70
N TYR A 235 11.45 0.61 -1.42
CA TYR A 235 10.23 -0.01 -1.95
C TYR A 235 9.84 0.67 -3.26
N PHE A 236 9.65 -0.11 -4.31
CA PHE A 236 9.02 0.41 -5.51
C PHE A 236 7.51 0.50 -5.27
N ALA A 237 6.99 1.73 -5.25
CA ALA A 237 5.59 2.03 -4.97
C ALA A 237 4.70 1.82 -6.21
N ASP A 238 4.91 0.73 -6.88
CA ASP A 238 4.27 0.37 -8.15
C ASP A 238 3.13 -0.63 -7.92
N ASP A 239 2.10 -0.58 -8.76
CA ASP A 239 1.05 -1.61 -8.79
C ASP A 239 1.55 -2.95 -9.35
N ASN A 240 2.52 -2.90 -10.26
CA ASN A 240 3.19 -4.07 -10.85
C ASN A 240 4.57 -3.67 -11.40
N SER A 241 5.62 -3.81 -10.62
CA SER A 241 6.95 -3.30 -10.94
C SER A 241 7.59 -3.96 -12.17
N LEU A 242 7.23 -5.20 -12.47
CA LEU A 242 7.89 -6.04 -13.48
C LEU A 242 7.04 -6.31 -14.73
N HIS A 243 5.99 -5.53 -14.98
CA HIS A 243 5.15 -5.75 -16.18
C HIS A 243 5.94 -5.50 -17.48
N SER A 244 6.74 -4.45 -17.55
CA SER A 244 7.59 -4.17 -18.71
C SER A 244 8.98 -4.84 -18.54
N ILE A 245 9.13 -6.00 -19.13
CA ILE A 245 10.35 -6.82 -19.03
C ILE A 245 11.58 -6.06 -19.55
N ARG A 246 11.48 -5.48 -20.75
CA ARG A 246 12.57 -4.68 -21.35
C ARG A 246 13.02 -3.53 -20.44
N ARG A 247 12.07 -2.84 -19.83
CA ARG A 247 12.36 -1.76 -18.91
C ARG A 247 13.01 -2.26 -17.62
N ALA A 248 12.53 -3.37 -17.05
CA ALA A 248 13.10 -3.95 -15.85
C ALA A 248 14.55 -4.41 -16.07
N TRP A 249 14.88 -4.94 -17.24
CA TRP A 249 16.26 -5.27 -17.64
C TRP A 249 17.11 -3.99 -17.66
N ARG A 250 16.67 -2.95 -18.38
CA ARG A 250 17.42 -1.69 -18.47
C ARG A 250 17.66 -1.06 -17.11
N LEU A 251 16.63 -1.04 -16.26
CA LEU A 251 16.72 -0.52 -14.89
C LEU A 251 17.77 -1.28 -14.07
N SER A 252 17.75 -2.61 -14.11
CA SER A 252 18.73 -3.43 -13.38
C SER A 252 20.17 -3.21 -13.85
N GLU A 253 20.38 -3.02 -15.14
CA GLU A 253 21.69 -2.70 -15.71
C GLU A 253 22.19 -1.33 -15.24
N LEU A 254 21.33 -0.30 -15.29
CA LEU A 254 21.68 1.05 -14.87
C LEU A 254 21.99 1.13 -13.37
N ILE A 255 21.21 0.46 -12.52
CA ILE A 255 21.48 0.38 -11.08
C ILE A 255 22.88 -0.15 -10.83
N ARG A 256 23.27 -1.23 -11.53
CA ARG A 256 24.61 -1.83 -11.41
C ARG A 256 25.70 -0.93 -11.98
N GLN A 257 25.48 -0.35 -13.17
CA GLN A 257 26.46 0.53 -13.83
C GLN A 257 26.77 1.79 -13.01
N ARG A 258 25.75 2.34 -12.33
CA ARG A 258 25.91 3.52 -11.47
C ARG A 258 26.32 3.19 -10.04
N GLY A 259 26.55 1.92 -9.72
CA GLY A 259 26.99 1.49 -8.40
C GLY A 259 26.01 1.79 -7.28
N ILE A 260 24.70 1.82 -7.57
CA ILE A 260 23.67 2.04 -6.55
C ILE A 260 23.65 0.85 -5.59
N ASN A 261 24.03 1.09 -4.35
CA ASN A 261 24.08 0.07 -3.31
C ASN A 261 22.88 0.20 -2.35
N LYS A 262 21.69 -0.15 -2.85
CA LYS A 262 20.44 -0.16 -2.09
C LYS A 262 19.78 -1.53 -2.20
N LYS A 263 19.14 -1.98 -1.13
CA LYS A 263 18.24 -3.14 -1.17
C LYS A 263 16.92 -2.71 -1.81
N LEU A 264 16.40 -3.53 -2.69
CA LEU A 264 15.17 -3.23 -3.43
C LEU A 264 14.05 -4.20 -3.03
N SER A 265 12.86 -3.66 -2.90
CA SER A 265 11.62 -4.41 -2.72
C SER A 265 10.64 -4.05 -3.83
N MET A 266 10.08 -5.06 -4.50
CA MET A 266 9.22 -4.87 -5.67
C MET A 266 7.97 -5.74 -5.57
N TYR A 267 6.94 -5.37 -6.35
CA TYR A 267 5.75 -6.19 -6.57
C TYR A 267 5.87 -6.96 -7.88
N ALA A 268 5.59 -8.24 -7.87
CA ALA A 268 5.63 -9.07 -9.07
C ALA A 268 4.47 -10.07 -9.12
N ARG A 269 4.03 -10.36 -10.32
CA ARG A 269 3.19 -11.50 -10.62
C ARG A 269 4.05 -12.76 -10.78
N THR A 270 3.50 -13.89 -10.41
CA THR A 270 4.19 -15.18 -10.46
C THR A 270 4.49 -15.64 -11.89
N ASP A 271 3.60 -15.34 -12.84
CA ASP A 271 3.82 -15.64 -14.26
C ASP A 271 5.02 -14.86 -14.84
N THR A 272 5.27 -13.63 -14.39
CA THR A 272 6.47 -12.88 -14.79
C THR A 272 7.75 -13.56 -14.32
N ILE A 273 7.77 -14.05 -13.08
CA ILE A 273 8.93 -14.73 -12.50
C ILE A 273 9.24 -16.03 -13.23
N VAL A 274 8.21 -16.84 -13.52
CA VAL A 274 8.34 -18.12 -14.22
C VAL A 274 8.80 -17.92 -15.67
N ASN A 275 8.25 -16.93 -16.35
CA ASN A 275 8.58 -16.69 -17.74
C ASN A 275 9.95 -15.99 -17.95
N HIS A 276 10.48 -15.31 -16.91
CA HIS A 276 11.73 -14.53 -16.99
C HIS A 276 12.63 -14.73 -15.75
N PRO A 277 13.04 -15.96 -15.44
CA PRO A 277 13.87 -16.24 -14.26
C PRO A 277 15.26 -15.60 -14.34
N ASP A 278 15.80 -15.41 -15.53
CA ASP A 278 17.05 -14.71 -15.83
C ASP A 278 16.97 -13.21 -15.47
N LEU A 279 15.85 -12.55 -15.74
CA LEU A 279 15.60 -11.17 -15.27
C LEU A 279 15.64 -11.10 -13.74
N ILE A 280 14.99 -12.05 -13.05
CA ILE A 280 14.97 -12.08 -11.59
C ILE A 280 16.37 -12.25 -11.01
N GLU A 281 17.19 -13.13 -11.63
CA GLU A 281 18.60 -13.29 -11.23
C GLU A 281 19.40 -11.99 -11.47
N ASN A 282 19.16 -11.29 -12.58
CA ASN A 282 19.82 -10.02 -12.87
C ASN A 282 19.41 -8.91 -11.89
N LEU A 283 18.11 -8.82 -11.57
CA LEU A 283 17.61 -7.90 -10.54
C LEU A 283 18.20 -8.19 -9.14
N LYS A 284 18.41 -9.47 -8.79
CA LYS A 284 19.12 -9.84 -7.56
C LYS A 284 20.54 -9.25 -7.54
N LYS A 285 21.26 -9.33 -8.66
CA LYS A 285 22.60 -8.71 -8.79
C LYS A 285 22.55 -7.18 -8.68
N ALA A 286 21.40 -6.57 -8.97
CA ALA A 286 21.14 -5.14 -8.83
C ALA A 286 20.59 -4.73 -7.44
N GLY A 287 20.50 -5.67 -6.49
CA GLY A 287 20.06 -5.38 -5.12
C GLY A 287 18.65 -5.83 -4.78
N LEU A 288 17.94 -6.56 -5.64
CA LEU A 288 16.62 -7.11 -5.31
C LEU A 288 16.72 -8.08 -4.13
N GLU A 289 16.09 -7.72 -3.02
CA GLU A 289 16.07 -8.50 -1.78
C GLU A 289 14.69 -9.11 -1.49
N TYR A 290 13.61 -8.40 -1.86
CA TYR A 290 12.25 -8.76 -1.53
C TYR A 290 11.33 -8.69 -2.74
N LEU A 291 10.50 -9.71 -2.91
CA LEU A 291 9.35 -9.66 -3.83
C LEU A 291 8.05 -9.90 -3.08
N THR A 292 7.10 -8.99 -3.25
CA THR A 292 5.73 -9.22 -2.83
C THR A 292 4.98 -9.93 -3.95
N LEU A 293 4.42 -11.09 -3.63
CA LEU A 293 3.72 -11.97 -4.57
C LEU A 293 2.24 -12.03 -4.24
N GLY A 294 1.41 -11.73 -5.21
CA GLY A 294 -0.01 -12.04 -5.14
C GLY A 294 -0.25 -13.50 -5.52
N ILE A 295 -0.21 -14.40 -4.54
CA ILE A 295 -0.57 -15.83 -4.68
C ILE A 295 -2.08 -15.98 -4.73
N GLU A 296 -2.77 -15.25 -3.87
CA GLU A 296 -4.21 -15.08 -3.64
C GLU A 296 -4.90 -16.36 -3.16
N ALA A 297 -4.77 -17.49 -3.87
CA ALA A 297 -5.46 -18.73 -3.55
C ALA A 297 -4.61 -19.98 -3.83
N ILE A 298 -5.02 -21.12 -3.28
CA ILE A 298 -4.35 -22.42 -3.41
C ILE A 298 -5.09 -23.39 -4.33
N HIS A 299 -6.21 -22.94 -4.94
CA HIS A 299 -7.02 -23.68 -5.90
C HIS A 299 -7.22 -22.85 -7.18
N ASP A 300 -7.17 -23.50 -8.34
CA ASP A 300 -7.31 -22.84 -9.64
C ASP A 300 -8.71 -22.22 -9.84
N GLU A 301 -9.76 -22.86 -9.30
CA GLU A 301 -11.13 -22.36 -9.34
C GLU A 301 -11.24 -20.99 -8.63
N GLU A 302 -10.56 -20.83 -7.52
CA GLU A 302 -10.52 -19.57 -6.78
C GLU A 302 -9.74 -18.48 -7.53
N LEU A 303 -8.59 -18.83 -8.12
CA LEU A 303 -7.82 -17.92 -8.96
C LEU A 303 -8.61 -17.46 -10.18
N ASN A 304 -9.38 -18.35 -10.79
CA ASN A 304 -10.28 -18.03 -11.91
C ASN A 304 -11.42 -17.11 -11.48
N ALA A 305 -12.04 -17.36 -10.33
CA ALA A 305 -13.09 -16.50 -9.76
C ALA A 305 -12.59 -15.08 -9.46
N LEU A 306 -11.31 -14.94 -9.10
CA LEU A 306 -10.65 -13.65 -8.90
C LEU A 306 -10.14 -13.01 -10.20
N ASN A 307 -10.32 -13.64 -11.36
CA ASN A 307 -9.76 -13.25 -12.65
C ASN A 307 -8.24 -12.99 -12.60
N LYS A 308 -7.52 -13.81 -11.81
CA LYS A 308 -6.07 -13.64 -11.60
C LYS A 308 -5.25 -14.06 -12.82
N ASN A 309 -5.77 -14.95 -13.66
CA ASN A 309 -5.14 -15.45 -14.88
C ASN A 309 -3.73 -16.05 -14.64
N VAL A 310 -3.59 -16.80 -13.58
CA VAL A 310 -2.42 -17.65 -13.25
C VAL A 310 -2.92 -18.98 -12.68
N SER A 311 -2.09 -20.02 -12.71
CA SER A 311 -2.40 -21.30 -12.06
C SER A 311 -1.62 -21.48 -10.77
N VAL A 312 -2.11 -22.39 -9.91
CA VAL A 312 -1.41 -22.82 -8.68
C VAL A 312 -0.03 -23.37 -9.01
N ASP A 313 0.14 -24.13 -10.10
CA ASP A 313 1.43 -24.64 -10.51
C ASP A 313 2.42 -23.51 -10.84
N LYS A 314 1.99 -22.45 -11.53
CA LYS A 314 2.83 -21.26 -11.77
C LYS A 314 3.20 -20.54 -10.49
N ASN A 315 2.27 -20.43 -9.55
CA ASN A 315 2.56 -19.88 -8.22
C ASN A 315 3.64 -20.70 -7.51
N ASN A 316 3.51 -22.02 -7.52
CA ASN A 316 4.47 -22.95 -6.91
C ASN A 316 5.85 -22.85 -7.56
N GLU A 317 5.90 -22.76 -8.88
CA GLU A 317 7.16 -22.64 -9.62
C GLU A 317 7.87 -21.32 -9.33
N ALA A 318 7.13 -20.19 -9.31
CA ALA A 318 7.68 -18.89 -8.96
C ALA A 318 8.30 -18.88 -7.55
N ILE A 319 7.62 -19.47 -6.57
CA ILE A 319 8.12 -19.60 -5.20
C ILE A 319 9.44 -20.39 -5.20
N ARG A 320 9.50 -21.53 -5.91
CA ARG A 320 10.73 -22.35 -6.00
C ARG A 320 11.89 -21.62 -6.70
N ILE A 321 11.60 -20.82 -7.73
CA ILE A 321 12.61 -19.98 -8.40
C ILE A 321 13.21 -18.98 -7.40
N LEU A 322 12.37 -18.26 -6.64
CA LEU A 322 12.86 -17.30 -5.66
C LEU A 322 13.64 -17.95 -4.52
N GLN A 323 13.21 -19.13 -4.06
CA GLN A 323 13.94 -19.91 -3.06
C GLN A 323 15.34 -20.31 -3.56
N ARG A 324 15.44 -20.79 -4.82
CA ARG A 324 16.75 -21.14 -5.43
C ARG A 324 17.65 -19.92 -5.57
N LEU A 325 17.09 -18.77 -5.91
CA LEU A 325 17.83 -17.53 -6.05
C LEU A 325 18.14 -16.87 -4.70
N GLY A 326 17.59 -17.36 -3.58
CA GLY A 326 17.75 -16.75 -2.26
C GLY A 326 17.13 -15.34 -2.16
N ILE A 327 16.03 -15.10 -2.86
CA ILE A 327 15.25 -13.86 -2.79
C ILE A 327 14.11 -14.08 -1.82
N ALA A 328 14.01 -13.21 -0.81
CA ALA A 328 12.90 -13.27 0.13
C ALA A 328 11.59 -12.89 -0.56
N ASN A 329 10.50 -13.57 -0.18
CA ASN A 329 9.19 -13.24 -0.70
C ASN A 329 8.16 -13.11 0.40
N SER A 330 7.23 -12.18 0.19
CA SER A 330 5.99 -12.05 0.96
C SER A 330 4.87 -12.60 0.11
N ALA A 331 4.38 -13.78 0.45
CA ALA A 331 3.30 -14.45 -0.28
C ALA A 331 1.95 -14.01 0.28
N HIS A 332 1.16 -13.30 -0.51
CA HIS A 332 -0.13 -12.76 -0.12
C HIS A 332 -1.25 -13.72 -0.50
N PHE A 333 -2.13 -14.02 0.45
CA PHE A 333 -3.29 -14.89 0.31
C PHE A 333 -4.56 -14.14 0.68
N ILE A 334 -5.62 -14.39 -0.06
CA ILE A 334 -6.95 -13.88 0.23
C ILE A 334 -7.74 -14.95 1.02
N VAL A 335 -8.08 -14.64 2.25
CA VAL A 335 -8.98 -15.44 3.09
C VAL A 335 -10.41 -15.00 2.78
N ARG A 336 -11.18 -15.87 2.17
CA ARG A 336 -12.57 -15.56 1.80
C ARG A 336 -13.50 -15.71 3.00
N PRO A 337 -14.56 -14.88 3.09
CA PRO A 337 -15.59 -15.04 4.14
C PRO A 337 -16.25 -16.41 4.16
N GLU A 338 -16.27 -17.10 3.02
CA GLU A 338 -16.82 -18.44 2.85
C GLU A 338 -15.96 -19.58 3.40
N PHE A 339 -14.72 -19.28 3.86
CA PHE A 339 -13.81 -20.30 4.38
C PHE A 339 -14.42 -21.09 5.53
N THR A 340 -14.25 -22.43 5.45
CA THR A 340 -14.50 -23.39 6.52
C THR A 340 -13.24 -23.62 7.34
N GLU A 341 -13.32 -24.39 8.43
CA GLU A 341 -12.14 -24.82 9.19
C GLU A 341 -11.17 -25.64 8.33
N GLU A 342 -11.72 -26.39 7.37
CA GLU A 342 -10.94 -27.18 6.41
C GLU A 342 -10.11 -26.29 5.50
N ASP A 343 -10.71 -25.23 4.91
CA ASP A 343 -9.99 -24.29 4.04
C ASP A 343 -8.82 -23.61 4.78
N PHE A 344 -9.02 -23.24 6.05
CA PHE A 344 -7.93 -22.71 6.89
C PHE A 344 -6.83 -23.74 7.13
N ARG A 345 -7.19 -25.02 7.29
CA ARG A 345 -6.23 -26.11 7.47
C ARG A 345 -5.42 -26.35 6.20
N GLU A 346 -6.07 -26.45 5.06
CA GLU A 346 -5.43 -26.66 3.76
C GLU A 346 -4.48 -25.52 3.41
N LEU A 347 -4.89 -24.26 3.64
CA LEU A 347 -4.02 -23.11 3.44
C LEU A 347 -2.77 -23.18 4.34
N TYR A 348 -2.92 -23.59 5.60
CA TYR A 348 -1.77 -23.77 6.48
C TYR A 348 -0.85 -24.91 6.01
N GLU A 349 -1.40 -26.03 5.54
CA GLU A 349 -0.64 -27.15 4.99
C GLU A 349 0.14 -26.73 3.74
N TYR A 350 -0.50 -25.98 2.84
CA TYR A 350 0.16 -25.41 1.66
C TYR A 350 1.36 -24.53 2.06
N ILE A 351 1.20 -23.63 3.02
CA ILE A 351 2.27 -22.79 3.54
C ILE A 351 3.44 -23.61 4.08
N CYS A 352 3.15 -24.73 4.73
CA CYS A 352 4.17 -25.63 5.24
C CYS A 352 4.89 -26.41 4.13
N VAL A 353 4.14 -26.90 3.14
CA VAL A 353 4.70 -27.63 1.98
C VAL A 353 5.59 -26.72 1.13
N MET A 354 5.14 -25.51 0.86
CA MET A 354 5.88 -24.51 0.07
C MET A 354 6.96 -23.79 0.87
N ASP A 355 7.12 -24.10 2.14
CA ASP A 355 8.14 -23.51 3.04
C ASP A 355 8.14 -21.98 3.04
N LEU A 356 6.94 -21.36 3.12
CA LEU A 356 6.77 -19.91 3.07
C LEU A 356 6.99 -19.27 4.44
N TYR A 357 7.93 -18.34 4.53
CA TYR A 357 8.31 -17.70 5.81
C TYR A 357 7.50 -16.46 6.15
N GLN A 358 7.04 -15.73 5.15
CA GLN A 358 6.33 -14.46 5.31
C GLN A 358 4.98 -14.50 4.57
N PRO A 359 4.07 -15.44 4.91
CA PRO A 359 2.74 -15.42 4.34
C PRO A 359 1.93 -14.27 4.94
N VAL A 360 1.24 -13.51 4.09
CA VAL A 360 0.31 -12.46 4.50
C VAL A 360 -1.10 -12.89 4.16
N PHE A 361 -2.01 -12.77 5.11
CA PHE A 361 -3.41 -13.15 4.93
C PHE A 361 -4.28 -11.89 4.98
N THR A 362 -4.96 -11.63 3.89
CA THR A 362 -5.94 -10.53 3.80
C THR A 362 -7.34 -11.11 3.69
N VAL A 363 -8.27 -10.57 4.46
CA VAL A 363 -9.68 -10.94 4.31
C VAL A 363 -10.23 -10.29 3.04
N LEU A 364 -10.93 -11.06 2.21
CA LEU A 364 -11.55 -10.55 0.99
C LEU A 364 -12.49 -9.40 1.34
N THR A 365 -12.10 -8.21 0.91
CA THR A 365 -12.83 -6.97 1.19
C THR A 365 -13.28 -6.35 -0.13
N PRO A 366 -14.60 -6.21 -0.36
CA PRO A 366 -15.11 -5.50 -1.53
C PRO A 366 -14.86 -4.01 -1.37
N LEU A 367 -13.74 -3.53 -1.93
CA LEU A 367 -13.39 -2.11 -1.89
C LEU A 367 -14.17 -1.34 -2.96
N PRO A 368 -14.69 -0.13 -2.66
CA PRO A 368 -15.25 0.75 -3.65
C PRO A 368 -14.34 0.90 -4.88
N GLY A 369 -14.93 0.88 -6.06
CA GLY A 369 -14.22 0.92 -7.35
C GLY A 369 -13.76 -0.44 -7.87
N THR A 370 -13.99 -1.55 -7.16
CA THR A 370 -13.70 -2.91 -7.65
C THR A 370 -14.95 -3.57 -8.22
N GLU A 371 -14.78 -4.50 -9.16
CA GLU A 371 -15.89 -5.35 -9.63
C GLU A 371 -16.49 -6.17 -8.47
N LEU A 372 -15.66 -6.58 -7.54
CA LEU A 372 -16.10 -7.27 -6.33
C LEU A 372 -17.08 -6.42 -5.52
N TYR A 373 -16.84 -5.11 -5.38
CA TYR A 373 -17.76 -4.20 -4.70
C TYR A 373 -19.07 -4.05 -5.47
N GLU A 374 -18.98 -3.84 -6.79
CA GLU A 374 -20.17 -3.72 -7.66
C GLU A 374 -21.08 -4.95 -7.56
N ASN A 375 -20.49 -6.15 -7.44
CA ASN A 375 -21.22 -7.40 -7.40
C ASN A 375 -21.73 -7.80 -6.00
N ARG A 376 -21.11 -7.27 -4.91
CA ARG A 376 -21.36 -7.75 -3.53
C ARG A 376 -21.67 -6.64 -2.51
N CYS A 377 -21.84 -5.38 -2.95
CA CYS A 377 -22.13 -4.27 -2.02
C CYS A 377 -23.46 -4.46 -1.25
N ASP A 378 -24.43 -5.15 -1.84
CA ASP A 378 -25.72 -5.44 -1.19
C ASP A 378 -25.58 -6.51 -0.08
N GLU A 379 -24.53 -7.32 -0.09
CA GLU A 379 -24.24 -8.33 0.91
C GLU A 379 -23.51 -7.77 2.15
N LEU A 380 -23.10 -6.47 2.12
CA LEU A 380 -22.35 -5.87 3.21
C LEU A 380 -23.11 -5.88 4.53
N THR A 381 -22.56 -6.60 5.52
CA THR A 381 -23.04 -6.61 6.90
C THR A 381 -22.48 -5.47 7.73
N ILE A 382 -21.36 -4.89 7.32
CA ILE A 382 -20.68 -3.75 7.92
C ILE A 382 -20.49 -2.70 6.85
N LYS A 383 -21.05 -1.51 7.06
CA LYS A 383 -20.95 -0.36 6.14
C LYS A 383 -19.97 0.71 6.60
N ASN A 384 -19.43 0.59 7.82
CA ASN A 384 -18.42 1.50 8.33
C ASN A 384 -17.08 1.23 7.63
N TYR A 385 -16.59 2.20 6.91
CA TYR A 385 -15.36 2.11 6.12
C TYR A 385 -14.11 1.85 6.97
N ASP A 386 -14.11 2.11 8.27
CA ASP A 386 -12.98 1.79 9.15
C ASP A 386 -12.65 0.29 9.16
N PHE A 387 -13.60 -0.57 8.78
CA PHE A 387 -13.44 -2.02 8.72
C PHE A 387 -13.10 -2.56 7.32
N PHE A 388 -12.94 -1.68 6.31
CA PHE A 388 -12.49 -2.05 4.96
C PHE A 388 -10.96 -2.13 4.91
N ASP A 389 -10.36 -2.81 5.86
CA ASP A 389 -8.93 -2.79 6.19
C ASP A 389 -8.20 -4.09 5.84
N HIS A 390 -8.85 -5.00 5.12
CA HIS A 390 -8.34 -6.33 4.75
C HIS A 390 -8.07 -7.28 5.93
N VAL A 391 -8.48 -6.91 7.15
CA VAL A 391 -8.35 -7.73 8.35
C VAL A 391 -9.73 -8.15 8.87
N HIS A 392 -10.72 -7.27 8.72
CA HIS A 392 -12.10 -7.55 9.09
C HIS A 392 -12.92 -8.06 7.90
N SER A 393 -13.87 -8.96 8.17
CA SER A 393 -14.85 -9.34 7.16
C SER A 393 -16.04 -8.39 7.21
N VAL A 394 -16.25 -7.65 6.14
CA VAL A 394 -17.43 -6.79 5.96
C VAL A 394 -18.59 -7.53 5.29
N LEU A 395 -18.33 -8.76 4.84
CA LEU A 395 -19.31 -9.70 4.27
C LEU A 395 -19.72 -10.74 5.34
N PRO A 396 -20.86 -11.42 5.15
CA PRO A 396 -21.25 -12.54 6.02
C PRO A 396 -20.24 -13.68 5.92
N THR A 397 -19.85 -14.25 7.05
CA THR A 397 -18.92 -15.38 7.11
C THR A 397 -19.69 -16.71 7.19
N ARG A 398 -19.16 -17.77 6.56
CA ARG A 398 -19.72 -19.12 6.63
C ARG A 398 -19.61 -19.72 8.02
N LEU A 399 -18.46 -19.56 8.67
CA LEU A 399 -18.29 -19.85 10.09
C LEU A 399 -18.96 -18.76 10.92
N ASP A 400 -19.35 -19.08 12.17
CA ASP A 400 -19.63 -18.02 13.12
C ASP A 400 -18.48 -17.00 13.12
N ARG A 401 -18.81 -15.70 13.14
CA ARG A 401 -17.84 -14.63 13.00
C ARG A 401 -16.68 -14.72 14.00
N LYS A 402 -16.96 -15.09 15.23
CA LYS A 402 -15.94 -15.28 16.26
C LYS A 402 -15.02 -16.46 15.92
N GLU A 403 -15.60 -17.55 15.38
CA GLU A 403 -14.81 -18.70 14.97
C GLU A 403 -13.96 -18.40 13.73
N PHE A 404 -14.52 -17.71 12.75
CA PHE A 404 -13.74 -17.23 11.58
C PHE A 404 -12.47 -16.48 12.02
N TYR A 405 -12.60 -15.52 12.94
CA TYR A 405 -11.45 -14.77 13.44
C TYR A 405 -10.52 -15.61 14.34
N ASN A 406 -11.04 -16.58 15.06
CA ASN A 406 -10.19 -17.52 15.79
C ASN A 406 -9.31 -18.34 14.84
N GLN A 407 -9.88 -18.82 13.74
CA GLN A 407 -9.14 -19.55 12.70
C GLN A 407 -8.10 -18.64 12.00
N LEU A 408 -8.46 -17.42 11.64
CA LEU A 408 -7.53 -16.44 11.06
C LEU A 408 -6.36 -16.15 12.01
N VAL A 409 -6.63 -15.87 13.28
CA VAL A 409 -5.59 -15.65 14.30
C VAL A 409 -4.74 -16.91 14.50
N ALA A 410 -5.35 -18.10 14.48
CA ALA A 410 -4.62 -19.35 14.60
C ALA A 410 -3.72 -19.61 13.38
N LEU A 411 -4.20 -19.28 12.17
CA LEU A 411 -3.43 -19.36 10.94
C LEU A 411 -2.16 -18.50 11.02
N TYR A 412 -2.28 -17.20 11.40
CA TYR A 412 -1.13 -16.33 11.65
C TYR A 412 -0.20 -16.91 12.73
N ALA A 413 -0.73 -17.32 13.88
CA ALA A 413 0.08 -17.82 14.98
C ALA A 413 0.85 -19.10 14.63
N LYS A 414 0.24 -20.01 13.87
CA LYS A 414 0.89 -21.25 13.39
C LYS A 414 1.95 -20.92 12.32
N SER A 415 1.65 -20.02 11.38
CA SER A 415 2.52 -19.65 10.27
C SER A 415 3.81 -18.96 10.75
N TYR A 416 3.73 -18.18 11.81
CA TYR A 416 4.87 -17.47 12.42
C TYR A 416 5.34 -18.14 13.73
N SER A 417 5.22 -19.46 13.88
CA SER A 417 5.61 -20.18 15.09
C SER A 417 7.12 -20.44 15.16
N PHE A 418 7.70 -20.40 16.37
CA PHE A 418 9.11 -20.78 16.62
C PHE A 418 9.43 -22.19 16.11
N ARG A 419 8.49 -23.14 16.24
CA ARG A 419 8.69 -24.50 15.78
C ARG A 419 8.96 -24.57 14.27
N ARG A 420 8.22 -23.83 13.46
CA ARG A 420 8.46 -23.75 12.01
C ARG A 420 9.82 -23.14 11.72
N TYR A 421 10.15 -22.08 12.43
CA TYR A 421 11.41 -21.41 12.30
C TYR A 421 12.60 -22.33 12.59
N PHE A 422 12.64 -22.97 13.76
CA PHE A 422 13.74 -23.86 14.10
C PHE A 422 13.86 -25.05 13.13
N LYS A 423 12.72 -25.59 12.66
CA LYS A 423 12.73 -26.66 11.64
C LYS A 423 13.40 -26.19 10.36
N SER A 424 13.16 -24.97 9.93
CA SER A 424 13.78 -24.38 8.75
C SER A 424 15.27 -24.09 8.96
N LEU A 425 15.61 -23.46 10.08
CA LEU A 425 17.00 -23.20 10.45
C LEU A 425 17.85 -24.51 10.47
N TRP A 426 17.29 -25.56 11.05
CA TRP A 426 17.94 -26.88 11.04
C TRP A 426 18.10 -27.44 9.61
N LYS A 427 17.12 -27.26 8.74
CA LYS A 427 17.18 -27.67 7.33
C LYS A 427 18.31 -26.92 6.59
N ASP A 428 18.43 -25.61 6.82
CA ASP A 428 19.47 -24.78 6.22
C ASP A 428 20.86 -25.13 6.75
N ILE A 429 21.02 -25.34 8.05
CA ILE A 429 22.26 -25.79 8.67
C ILE A 429 22.68 -27.16 8.12
N ARG A 430 21.72 -28.08 8.02
CA ARG A 430 22.00 -29.43 7.48
C ARG A 430 22.41 -29.38 6.00
N ALA A 431 21.72 -28.59 5.19
CA ALA A 431 22.08 -28.38 3.78
C ALA A 431 23.48 -27.77 3.62
N LYS A 432 23.88 -26.86 4.50
CA LYS A 432 25.24 -26.29 4.56
C LYS A 432 26.29 -27.33 4.95
N LEU A 433 25.97 -28.27 5.81
CA LEU A 433 26.89 -29.33 6.25
C LEU A 433 27.05 -30.42 5.20
N GLU A 434 26.01 -30.69 4.39
CA GLU A 434 25.98 -31.73 3.38
C GLU A 434 26.49 -31.24 2.01
N SER A 435 26.58 -29.94 1.74
CA SER A 435 27.04 -29.38 0.47
C SER A 435 28.53 -29.05 0.50
N THR A 436 29.33 -29.75 -0.30
CA THR A 436 30.73 -29.40 -0.58
C THR A 436 30.89 -28.36 -1.69
N GLN A 437 29.80 -27.85 -2.27
CA GLN A 437 29.79 -26.84 -3.32
C GLN A 437 28.91 -25.68 -2.94
N SER A 438 29.50 -24.50 -2.94
CA SER A 438 29.04 -23.13 -2.77
C SER A 438 27.67 -22.91 -2.10
N PRO A 439 27.64 -22.12 -1.05
CA PRO A 439 26.41 -21.87 -0.32
C PRO A 439 25.41 -21.13 -1.23
N VAL A 440 24.23 -21.67 -1.38
CA VAL A 440 23.06 -20.83 -1.62
C VAL A 440 23.11 -19.80 -0.50
N HIS A 441 23.37 -18.54 -0.84
CA HIS A 441 23.48 -17.44 0.10
C HIS A 441 22.11 -17.20 0.76
N TYR A 442 21.77 -18.05 1.72
CA TYR A 442 20.82 -17.69 2.75
C TYR A 442 21.64 -17.08 3.90
N ARG A 443 21.90 -15.78 3.75
CA ARG A 443 22.06 -14.70 4.74
C ARG A 443 22.89 -14.90 6.00
N ASP A 444 23.59 -13.82 6.26
CA ASP A 444 24.07 -13.34 7.56
C ASP A 444 23.19 -13.84 8.74
N ASP A 445 23.62 -14.98 9.34
CA ASP A 445 22.84 -15.76 10.32
C ASP A 445 22.44 -14.97 11.56
N ARG A 446 23.09 -13.84 11.84
CA ARG A 446 22.76 -12.95 12.96
C ARG A 446 21.50 -12.11 12.70
N LEU A 447 21.31 -11.66 11.48
CA LEU A 447 20.13 -10.88 11.09
C LEU A 447 18.87 -11.75 10.99
N SER A 448 18.97 -13.01 10.60
CA SER A 448 17.81 -13.91 10.55
C SER A 448 17.30 -14.26 11.96
N LEU A 449 18.16 -14.44 12.93
CA LEU A 449 17.79 -14.71 14.33
C LEU A 449 17.09 -13.49 14.97
N ILE A 450 17.63 -12.29 14.75
CA ILE A 450 17.03 -11.03 15.23
C ILE A 450 15.66 -10.82 14.56
N ARG A 451 15.56 -11.08 13.26
CA ARG A 451 14.31 -10.99 12.50
C ARG A 451 13.20 -11.83 13.10
N LEU A 452 13.51 -13.02 13.48
CA LEU A 452 12.53 -13.97 13.99
C LEU A 452 12.17 -13.76 15.44
N THR A 453 13.12 -13.34 16.24
CA THR A 453 12.83 -12.87 17.58
C THR A 453 11.89 -11.66 17.52
N LEU A 454 12.11 -10.74 16.58
CA LEU A 454 11.21 -9.60 16.34
C LEU A 454 9.84 -10.06 15.79
N MET A 455 9.80 -10.93 14.79
CA MET A 455 8.53 -11.45 14.25
C MET A 455 7.73 -12.21 15.32
N HIS A 456 8.38 -12.92 16.23
CA HIS A 456 7.71 -13.61 17.33
C HIS A 456 7.25 -12.64 18.43
N LEU A 457 8.06 -11.63 18.74
CA LEU A 457 7.66 -10.52 19.61
C LEU A 457 6.46 -9.75 19.01
N PHE A 458 6.30 -9.75 17.68
CA PHE A 458 5.14 -9.19 17.00
C PHE A 458 3.95 -10.15 16.90
N ALA A 459 4.16 -11.47 16.78
CA ALA A 459 3.06 -12.44 16.69
C ALA A 459 2.18 -12.48 17.93
N TYR A 460 2.75 -12.34 19.13
CA TYR A 460 1.98 -12.32 20.38
C TYR A 460 1.18 -11.01 20.57
N PRO A 461 1.76 -9.82 20.41
CA PRO A 461 1.01 -8.56 20.36
C PRO A 461 -0.02 -8.53 19.23
N LEU A 462 0.31 -9.07 18.04
CA LEU A 462 -0.61 -9.19 16.93
C LEU A 462 -1.85 -10.03 17.33
N LYS A 463 -1.65 -11.21 17.88
CA LYS A 463 -2.74 -12.07 18.38
C LYS A 463 -3.62 -11.36 19.41
N LYS A 464 -3.02 -10.64 20.36
CA LYS A 464 -3.74 -9.86 21.38
C LYS A 464 -4.49 -8.69 20.74
N LYS A 465 -3.85 -7.97 19.82
CA LYS A 465 -4.44 -6.81 19.12
C LYS A 465 -5.56 -7.25 18.20
N MET A 466 -5.38 -8.28 17.37
CA MET A 466 -6.43 -8.83 16.50
C MET A 466 -7.65 -9.28 17.34
N ARG A 467 -7.46 -10.00 18.43
CA ARG A 467 -8.58 -10.36 19.32
C ARG A 467 -9.31 -9.14 19.90
N LYS A 468 -8.59 -8.05 20.21
CA LYS A 468 -9.19 -6.81 20.70
C LYS A 468 -9.97 -6.10 19.60
N MET A 469 -9.41 -6.04 18.39
CA MET A 469 -10.03 -5.44 17.21
C MET A 469 -11.35 -6.14 16.87
N HIS A 470 -11.32 -7.45 16.74
CA HIS A 470 -12.53 -8.25 16.44
C HIS A 470 -13.61 -8.20 17.54
N ARG A 471 -13.26 -7.89 18.79
CA ARG A 471 -14.24 -7.64 19.86
C ARG A 471 -14.90 -6.27 19.77
N ALA A 472 -14.23 -5.29 19.17
CA ALA A 472 -14.76 -3.94 19.00
C ALA A 472 -15.75 -3.82 17.82
N GLU A 473 -15.66 -4.72 16.86
CA GLU A 473 -16.49 -4.74 15.64
C GLU A 473 -18.01 -4.70 15.91
N PRO A 474 -18.59 -5.52 16.80
CA PRO A 474 -20.05 -5.51 17.08
C PRO A 474 -20.54 -4.19 17.69
N LEU A 475 -19.70 -3.52 18.49
CA LEU A 475 -20.06 -2.29 19.19
C LEU A 475 -20.12 -1.08 18.23
N VAL A 476 -19.27 -1.07 17.22
CA VAL A 476 -19.19 0.01 16.21
C VAL A 476 -20.18 -0.24 15.08
N ALA A 477 -20.41 -1.50 14.70
CA ALA A 477 -21.39 -1.87 13.67
C ALA A 477 -22.84 -1.53 14.09
N SER A 478 -23.13 -1.52 15.40
CA SER A 478 -24.45 -1.18 15.95
C SER A 478 -24.73 0.32 16.08
N GLY A 479 -23.79 1.18 15.71
CA GLY A 479 -23.96 2.64 15.79
C GLY A 479 -23.93 3.23 17.22
N HIS A 480 -23.64 2.42 18.23
CA HIS A 480 -23.51 2.85 19.62
C HIS A 480 -22.05 3.30 19.89
N THR A 481 -21.65 4.42 19.34
CA THR A 481 -20.49 5.17 19.85
C THR A 481 -20.97 6.01 21.02
N LYS A 482 -20.52 5.67 22.22
CA LYS A 482 -20.56 6.59 23.35
C LYS A 482 -19.49 7.65 23.21
#